data_60865b24efeb7b276a02396e2fe1faed
#
_entry.id   60865b24efeb7b276a02396e2fe1faed
#
_cell.length_a   1.000
_cell.length_b   1.000
_cell.length_c   1.000
_cell.angle_alpha   90.00
_cell.angle_beta   90.00
_cell.angle_gamma   90.00
#
_symmetry.space_group_name_H-M   'P 1'
#
loop_
_entity.id
_entity.type
_entity.pdbx_description
1 polymer ?
#
loop_
_entity_poly.entity_id
_entity_poly.type
_entity_poly.pdbx_seq_one_letter_code
_entity_poly.pdbx_strand_id
1 'polypeptide(L)'
;MLTGKIGVTTARNATGSAAAAQARAWAEQLGAIYVERPHNMGVDELMSQNDLAALVVGEKDGPRIHSAAGSFAYHPGMAVLRLQQLKRGATEHLLTALDLRPGKRVLDATLGLAADAAISSYAVGEAGTVVGLEASPLLYFAVSYGLKNYVAEDADLTAALRRIQPVQALAEDYLAQCVPDSFDVVYFDPMFRHPVNGAKGMEALRPLSYEEALSAETLQLALKAAPRVVIKERSEYILREYACEEFIGGKYSRIKYGIIKR
;
A
#
# COMPACT_ATOMS: atom_id res chain seq x y z
N MET A 1 7.88 -2.76 12.31
CA MET A 1 8.71 -2.37 11.15
C MET A 1 10.03 -3.14 11.14
N LEU A 2 10.60 -3.38 9.96
CA LEU A 2 11.91 -4.03 9.81
C LEU A 2 12.98 -3.20 10.51
N THR A 3 13.75 -3.84 11.40
CA THR A 3 14.89 -3.23 12.09
C THR A 3 16.19 -3.83 11.53
N GLY A 4 17.16 -3.00 11.17
CA GLY A 4 18.46 -3.42 10.67
C GLY A 4 18.87 -2.71 9.38
N LYS A 5 20.04 -3.08 8.86
CA LYS A 5 20.61 -2.44 7.68
C LYS A 5 19.86 -2.84 6.42
N ILE A 6 19.63 -1.88 5.54
CA ILE A 6 19.05 -2.09 4.21
C ILE A 6 20.16 -1.92 3.18
N GLY A 7 20.26 -2.86 2.25
CA GLY A 7 21.14 -2.79 1.09
C GLY A 7 20.37 -2.56 -0.21
N VAL A 8 21.04 -1.97 -1.19
CA VAL A 8 20.54 -1.88 -2.57
C VAL A 8 21.62 -2.38 -3.52
N THR A 9 21.23 -3.20 -4.49
CA THR A 9 22.16 -3.77 -5.48
C THR A 9 21.50 -3.89 -6.86
N THR A 10 22.28 -4.26 -7.85
CA THR A 10 21.79 -4.56 -9.20
C THR A 10 21.39 -6.04 -9.35
N ALA A 11 20.63 -6.37 -10.38
CA ALA A 11 20.46 -7.76 -10.80
C ALA A 11 21.81 -8.36 -11.25
N ARG A 12 21.91 -9.69 -11.16
CA ARG A 12 23.16 -10.43 -11.44
C ARG A 12 23.81 -10.08 -12.79
N ASN A 13 23.01 -9.83 -13.80
CA ASN A 13 23.46 -9.58 -15.17
C ASN A 13 23.37 -8.08 -15.56
N ALA A 14 22.99 -7.21 -14.63
CA ALA A 14 22.83 -5.77 -14.89
C ALA A 14 24.09 -5.00 -14.45
N THR A 15 25.24 -5.32 -15.06
CA THR A 15 26.55 -4.74 -14.72
C THR A 15 26.84 -3.41 -15.43
N GLY A 16 25.90 -2.88 -16.21
CA GLY A 16 26.07 -1.60 -16.91
C GLY A 16 26.03 -0.40 -15.96
N SER A 17 26.74 0.67 -16.35
CA SER A 17 26.83 1.92 -15.58
C SER A 17 25.45 2.51 -15.21
N ALA A 18 24.43 2.38 -16.08
CA ALA A 18 23.08 2.85 -15.83
C ALA A 18 22.37 2.09 -14.71
N ALA A 19 22.50 0.75 -14.65
CA ALA A 19 21.89 -0.06 -13.59
C ALA A 19 22.55 0.24 -12.22
N ALA A 20 23.85 0.39 -12.19
CA ALA A 20 24.58 0.77 -10.98
C ALA A 20 24.21 2.19 -10.51
N ALA A 21 24.08 3.14 -11.43
CA ALA A 21 23.63 4.50 -11.12
C ALA A 21 22.21 4.50 -10.54
N GLN A 22 21.29 3.75 -11.12
CA GLN A 22 19.93 3.60 -10.61
C GLN A 22 19.91 2.99 -9.21
N ALA A 23 20.67 1.91 -8.98
CA ALA A 23 20.74 1.27 -7.66
C ALA A 23 21.33 2.21 -6.60
N ARG A 24 22.34 3.03 -6.94
CA ARG A 24 22.89 4.05 -6.04
C ARG A 24 21.87 5.15 -5.73
N ALA A 25 21.11 5.62 -6.72
CA ALA A 25 20.04 6.60 -6.49
C ALA A 25 18.95 6.04 -5.58
N TRP A 26 18.59 4.77 -5.71
CA TRP A 26 17.66 4.10 -4.80
C TRP A 26 18.23 3.94 -3.38
N ALA A 27 19.51 3.64 -3.26
CA ALA A 27 20.18 3.58 -1.96
C ALA A 27 20.13 4.94 -1.25
N GLU A 28 20.43 6.01 -1.96
CA GLU A 28 20.32 7.39 -1.44
C GLU A 28 18.89 7.72 -1.00
N GLN A 29 17.89 7.44 -1.85
CA GLN A 29 16.46 7.67 -1.55
C GLN A 29 15.99 6.94 -0.29
N LEU A 30 16.48 5.73 -0.07
CA LEU A 30 16.12 4.87 1.06
C LEU A 30 16.98 5.10 2.32
N GLY A 31 18.01 5.94 2.26
CA GLY A 31 19.03 6.01 3.32
C GLY A 31 19.74 4.67 3.53
N ALA A 32 19.87 3.85 2.49
CA ALA A 32 20.42 2.51 2.49
C ALA A 32 21.85 2.47 1.94
N ILE A 33 22.54 1.36 2.12
CA ILE A 33 23.87 1.18 1.55
C ILE A 33 23.80 0.59 0.15
N TYR A 34 24.55 1.13 -0.79
CA TYR A 34 24.78 0.45 -2.07
C TYR A 34 25.78 -0.68 -1.88
N VAL A 35 25.40 -1.90 -2.28
CA VAL A 35 26.25 -3.09 -2.19
C VAL A 35 26.56 -3.56 -3.60
N GLU A 36 27.85 -3.57 -3.97
CA GLU A 36 28.28 -4.13 -5.24
C GLU A 36 28.08 -5.65 -5.22
N ARG A 37 27.46 -6.18 -6.25
CA ARG A 37 27.15 -7.61 -6.33
C ARG A 37 28.18 -8.34 -7.19
N PRO A 38 29.00 -9.21 -6.60
CA PRO A 38 29.89 -10.09 -7.36
C PRO A 38 29.10 -10.99 -8.30
N HIS A 39 29.64 -11.27 -9.48
CA HIS A 39 28.93 -11.98 -10.57
C HIS A 39 28.32 -13.33 -10.13
N ASN A 40 29.00 -14.05 -9.24
CA ASN A 40 28.57 -15.39 -8.79
C ASN A 40 27.82 -15.39 -7.44
N MET A 41 27.59 -14.23 -6.82
CA MET A 41 27.02 -14.15 -5.48
C MET A 41 25.49 -14.18 -5.50
N GLY A 42 24.89 -15.05 -4.66
CA GLY A 42 23.46 -15.13 -4.41
C GLY A 42 22.96 -13.94 -3.59
N VAL A 43 21.64 -13.76 -3.54
CA VAL A 43 21.01 -12.71 -2.73
C VAL A 43 21.22 -12.98 -1.24
N ASP A 44 20.96 -14.21 -0.80
CA ASP A 44 21.06 -14.61 0.62
C ASP A 44 22.50 -14.50 1.13
N GLU A 45 23.47 -14.88 0.29
CA GLU A 45 24.89 -14.75 0.61
C GLU A 45 25.29 -13.28 0.73
N LEU A 46 24.84 -12.42 -0.21
CA LEU A 46 25.12 -11.00 -0.19
C LEU A 46 24.52 -10.33 1.05
N MET A 47 23.28 -10.72 1.41
CA MET A 47 22.64 -10.24 2.63
C MET A 47 23.41 -10.65 3.88
N SER A 48 23.81 -11.92 3.98
CA SER A 48 24.56 -12.44 5.12
C SER A 48 25.93 -11.78 5.28
N GLN A 49 26.70 -11.63 4.21
CA GLN A 49 28.03 -11.01 4.26
C GLN A 49 28.00 -9.54 4.68
N ASN A 50 26.92 -8.83 4.40
CA ASN A 50 26.77 -7.40 4.71
C ASN A 50 25.88 -7.13 5.93
N ASP A 51 25.43 -8.16 6.63
CA ASP A 51 24.53 -8.06 7.80
C ASP A 51 23.27 -7.23 7.47
N LEU A 52 22.59 -7.60 6.38
CA LEU A 52 21.40 -6.88 5.87
C LEU A 52 20.12 -7.53 6.35
N ALA A 53 19.21 -6.73 6.88
CA ALA A 53 17.83 -7.14 7.18
C ALA A 53 16.96 -7.19 5.92
N ALA A 54 17.26 -6.34 4.93
CA ALA A 54 16.63 -6.36 3.62
C ALA A 54 17.61 -5.96 2.51
N LEU A 55 17.35 -6.47 1.30
CA LEU A 55 18.10 -6.13 0.09
C LEU A 55 17.14 -5.78 -1.03
N VAL A 56 17.27 -4.57 -1.57
CA VAL A 56 16.56 -4.14 -2.78
C VAL A 56 17.40 -4.48 -4.00
N VAL A 57 16.89 -5.31 -4.87
CA VAL A 57 17.54 -5.71 -6.13
C VAL A 57 16.89 -5.00 -7.30
N GLY A 58 17.66 -4.23 -8.07
CA GLY A 58 17.17 -3.58 -9.29
C GLY A 58 17.02 -4.58 -10.42
N GLU A 59 15.82 -5.10 -10.64
CA GLU A 59 15.48 -6.01 -11.73
C GLU A 59 14.97 -5.24 -12.96
N LYS A 60 14.77 -5.95 -14.09
CA LYS A 60 14.27 -5.36 -15.34
C LYS A 60 12.92 -4.65 -15.17
N ASP A 61 12.03 -5.25 -14.37
CA ASP A 61 10.65 -4.77 -14.18
C ASP A 61 10.51 -3.86 -12.94
N GLY A 62 11.61 -3.54 -12.28
CA GLY A 62 11.65 -2.66 -11.12
C GLY A 62 12.34 -3.24 -9.89
N PRO A 63 12.17 -2.61 -8.73
CA PRO A 63 12.79 -3.07 -7.50
C PRO A 63 12.11 -4.32 -6.96
N ARG A 64 12.91 -5.33 -6.60
CA ARG A 64 12.50 -6.48 -5.79
C ARG A 64 13.13 -6.39 -4.43
N ILE A 65 12.33 -6.46 -3.39
CA ILE A 65 12.79 -6.45 -2.00
C ILE A 65 12.94 -7.89 -1.53
N HIS A 66 14.09 -8.23 -0.95
CA HIS A 66 14.37 -9.51 -0.32
C HIS A 66 14.55 -9.31 1.18
N SER A 67 14.03 -10.24 1.98
CA SER A 67 14.19 -10.32 3.44
C SER A 67 14.21 -11.78 3.89
N ALA A 68 14.43 -12.04 5.17
CA ALA A 68 14.34 -13.39 5.72
C ALA A 68 12.96 -14.05 5.54
N ALA A 69 11.90 -13.25 5.40
CA ALA A 69 10.52 -13.74 5.18
C ALA A 69 10.21 -14.05 3.70
N GLY A 70 11.13 -13.75 2.77
CA GLY A 70 10.94 -13.98 1.35
C GLY A 70 11.22 -12.76 0.48
N SER A 71 10.70 -12.76 -0.74
CA SER A 71 10.87 -11.65 -1.67
C SER A 71 9.56 -11.07 -2.16
N PHE A 72 9.58 -9.75 -2.41
CA PHE A 72 8.42 -8.99 -2.88
C PHE A 72 8.83 -8.07 -4.04
N ALA A 73 8.00 -8.02 -5.08
CA ALA A 73 8.00 -6.98 -6.11
C ALA A 73 6.58 -6.45 -6.24
N TYR A 74 6.44 -5.16 -6.56
CA TYR A 74 5.12 -4.55 -6.68
C TYR A 74 4.28 -5.24 -7.75
N HIS A 75 3.03 -5.51 -7.38
CA HIS A 75 1.98 -5.91 -8.28
C HIS A 75 0.64 -5.40 -7.71
N PRO A 76 -0.27 -4.83 -8.52
CA PRO A 76 -1.54 -4.27 -8.02
C PRO A 76 -2.52 -5.33 -7.49
N GLY A 77 -2.11 -6.59 -7.48
CA GLY A 77 -2.80 -7.68 -6.80
C GLY A 77 -4.26 -7.83 -7.25
N MET A 78 -5.14 -7.79 -6.25
CA MET A 78 -6.59 -7.98 -6.46
C MET A 78 -7.26 -6.84 -7.25
N ALA A 79 -6.62 -5.67 -7.41
CA ALA A 79 -7.20 -4.57 -8.18
C ALA A 79 -7.50 -4.98 -9.63
N VAL A 80 -6.66 -5.83 -10.24
CA VAL A 80 -6.87 -6.35 -11.60
C VAL A 80 -8.21 -7.07 -11.72
N LEU A 81 -8.44 -8.05 -10.85
CA LEU A 81 -9.68 -8.86 -10.87
C LEU A 81 -10.90 -8.02 -10.47
N ARG A 82 -10.75 -7.15 -9.47
CA ARG A 82 -11.85 -6.29 -8.97
C ARG A 82 -12.31 -5.31 -10.04
N LEU A 83 -11.36 -4.68 -10.77
CA LEU A 83 -11.73 -3.78 -11.85
C LEU A 83 -12.45 -4.52 -12.99
N GLN A 84 -11.99 -5.72 -13.35
CA GLN A 84 -12.69 -6.55 -14.35
C GLN A 84 -14.12 -6.89 -13.92
N GLN A 85 -14.32 -7.25 -12.65
CA GLN A 85 -15.63 -7.54 -12.09
C GLN A 85 -16.53 -6.29 -12.08
N LEU A 86 -15.98 -5.16 -11.67
CA LEU A 86 -16.68 -3.88 -11.64
C LEU A 86 -17.16 -3.47 -13.03
N LYS A 87 -16.32 -3.60 -14.07
CA LYS A 87 -16.67 -3.34 -15.48
C LYS A 87 -17.76 -4.28 -16.00
N ARG A 88 -17.91 -5.47 -15.41
CA ARG A 88 -18.99 -6.42 -15.72
C ARG A 88 -20.26 -6.16 -14.92
N GLY A 89 -20.31 -5.07 -14.14
CA GLY A 89 -21.49 -4.68 -13.35
C GLY A 89 -21.59 -5.34 -11.97
N ALA A 90 -20.52 -5.98 -11.47
CA ALA A 90 -20.51 -6.51 -10.12
C ALA A 90 -20.50 -5.38 -9.09
N THR A 91 -21.18 -5.61 -7.97
CA THR A 91 -21.19 -4.68 -6.84
C THR A 91 -19.81 -4.67 -6.16
N GLU A 92 -19.22 -3.50 -6.04
CA GLU A 92 -17.99 -3.28 -5.27
C GLU A 92 -18.34 -2.59 -3.94
N HIS A 93 -18.34 -3.38 -2.88
CA HIS A 93 -18.78 -2.92 -1.55
C HIS A 93 -17.91 -1.80 -0.98
N LEU A 94 -16.62 -1.75 -1.34
CA LEU A 94 -15.73 -0.65 -0.95
C LEU A 94 -16.28 0.68 -1.47
N LEU A 95 -16.61 0.76 -2.77
CA LEU A 95 -17.12 1.99 -3.39
C LEU A 95 -18.43 2.46 -2.75
N THR A 96 -19.31 1.51 -2.39
CA THR A 96 -20.54 1.80 -1.67
C THR A 96 -20.24 2.34 -0.26
N ALA A 97 -19.31 1.71 0.46
CA ALA A 97 -18.95 2.11 1.82
C ALA A 97 -18.31 3.50 1.85
N LEU A 98 -17.46 3.79 0.88
CA LEU A 98 -16.81 5.09 0.74
C LEU A 98 -17.73 6.18 0.14
N ASP A 99 -18.93 5.83 -0.36
CA ASP A 99 -19.85 6.72 -1.11
C ASP A 99 -19.14 7.44 -2.27
N LEU A 100 -18.34 6.69 -3.05
CA LEU A 100 -17.53 7.29 -4.10
C LEU A 100 -18.35 7.66 -5.34
N ARG A 101 -18.04 8.83 -5.85
CA ARG A 101 -18.54 9.39 -7.11
C ARG A 101 -17.39 10.14 -7.79
N PRO A 102 -17.49 10.40 -9.09
CA PRO A 102 -16.50 11.26 -9.79
C PRO A 102 -16.28 12.59 -9.04
N GLY A 103 -15.03 12.97 -8.91
CA GLY A 103 -14.63 14.21 -8.25
C GLY A 103 -14.40 14.14 -6.74
N LYS A 104 -14.70 13.01 -6.08
CA LYS A 104 -14.47 12.85 -4.64
C LYS A 104 -12.98 12.82 -4.29
N ARG A 105 -12.67 13.34 -3.08
CA ARG A 105 -11.32 13.36 -2.47
C ARG A 105 -11.22 12.28 -1.42
N VAL A 106 -10.34 11.33 -1.61
CA VAL A 106 -10.16 10.15 -0.76
C VAL A 106 -8.79 10.19 -0.10
N LEU A 107 -8.74 9.94 1.19
CA LEU A 107 -7.52 9.57 1.88
C LEU A 107 -7.56 8.07 2.20
N ASP A 108 -6.68 7.29 1.59
CA ASP A 108 -6.38 5.92 2.00
C ASP A 108 -5.24 5.98 3.02
N ALA A 109 -5.58 5.86 4.30
CA ALA A 109 -4.62 6.02 5.40
C ALA A 109 -3.74 4.77 5.63
N THR A 110 -3.93 3.71 4.82
CA THR A 110 -3.25 2.42 4.92
C THR A 110 -2.99 1.81 3.54
N LEU A 111 -2.27 2.56 2.69
CA LEU A 111 -2.13 2.30 1.26
C LEU A 111 -1.71 0.86 0.91
N GLY A 112 -0.76 0.28 1.65
CA GLY A 112 -0.26 -1.06 1.39
C GLY A 112 0.13 -1.24 -0.09
N LEU A 113 -0.43 -2.26 -0.76
CA LEU A 113 -0.21 -2.51 -2.19
C LEU A 113 -1.06 -1.64 -3.12
N ALA A 114 -1.78 -0.67 -2.58
CA ALA A 114 -2.65 0.25 -3.30
C ALA A 114 -3.81 -0.43 -4.07
N ALA A 115 -4.23 -1.64 -3.67
CA ALA A 115 -5.32 -2.32 -4.37
C ALA A 115 -6.68 -1.63 -4.17
N ASP A 116 -6.98 -1.19 -2.95
CA ASP A 116 -8.19 -0.44 -2.61
C ASP A 116 -8.13 0.99 -3.17
N ALA A 117 -6.96 1.65 -3.07
CA ALA A 117 -6.71 2.95 -3.67
C ALA A 117 -6.88 2.96 -5.19
N ALA A 118 -6.48 1.89 -5.89
CA ALA A 118 -6.63 1.77 -7.34
C ALA A 118 -8.11 1.72 -7.76
N ILE A 119 -8.93 0.96 -7.06
CA ILE A 119 -10.38 0.88 -7.29
C ILE A 119 -11.05 2.23 -6.96
N SER A 120 -10.64 2.86 -5.85
CA SER A 120 -11.11 4.19 -5.47
C SER A 120 -10.73 5.25 -6.52
N SER A 121 -9.48 5.23 -7.01
CA SER A 121 -8.99 6.14 -8.05
C SER A 121 -9.72 5.96 -9.39
N TYR A 122 -10.04 4.72 -9.75
CA TYR A 122 -10.89 4.46 -10.92
C TYR A 122 -12.27 5.10 -10.75
N ALA A 123 -12.91 4.92 -9.59
CA ALA A 123 -14.25 5.40 -9.33
C ALA A 123 -14.35 6.94 -9.25
N VAL A 124 -13.38 7.62 -8.64
CA VAL A 124 -13.41 9.10 -8.55
C VAL A 124 -12.98 9.78 -9.84
N GLY A 125 -12.30 9.07 -10.74
CA GLY A 125 -11.90 9.56 -12.05
C GLY A 125 -10.87 10.69 -12.00
N GLU A 126 -10.72 11.39 -13.12
CA GLU A 126 -9.73 12.47 -13.29
C GLU A 126 -10.05 13.73 -12.46
N ALA A 127 -11.34 13.96 -12.19
CA ALA A 127 -11.78 15.12 -11.38
C ALA A 127 -11.61 14.87 -9.87
N GLY A 128 -11.36 13.62 -9.45
CA GLY A 128 -11.17 13.26 -8.05
C GLY A 128 -9.70 13.19 -7.64
N THR A 129 -9.48 12.94 -6.35
CA THR A 129 -8.14 12.80 -5.78
C THR A 129 -8.10 11.58 -4.87
N VAL A 130 -7.03 10.80 -4.96
CA VAL A 130 -6.72 9.72 -4.01
C VAL A 130 -5.31 9.94 -3.49
N VAL A 131 -5.21 10.26 -2.21
CA VAL A 131 -3.95 10.28 -1.45
C VAL A 131 -3.84 8.97 -0.69
N GLY A 132 -2.69 8.31 -0.74
CA GLY A 132 -2.45 7.05 -0.04
C GLY A 132 -1.24 7.13 0.88
N LEU A 133 -1.44 6.82 2.19
CA LEU A 133 -0.38 6.86 3.18
C LEU A 133 0.24 5.48 3.37
N GLU A 134 1.55 5.42 3.39
CA GLU A 134 2.30 4.21 3.73
C GLU A 134 3.42 4.56 4.73
N ALA A 135 3.38 3.93 5.90
CA ALA A 135 4.33 4.21 6.97
C ALA A 135 5.70 3.57 6.74
N SER A 136 5.73 2.38 6.09
CA SER A 136 6.96 1.65 5.85
C SER A 136 7.77 2.27 4.70
N PRO A 137 9.02 2.71 4.91
CA PRO A 137 9.84 3.28 3.85
C PRO A 137 10.07 2.33 2.66
N LEU A 138 10.30 1.05 2.94
CA LEU A 138 10.54 0.05 1.90
C LEU A 138 9.28 -0.26 1.09
N LEU A 139 8.15 -0.40 1.77
CA LEU A 139 6.88 -0.65 1.09
C LEU A 139 6.45 0.59 0.29
N TYR A 140 6.53 1.77 0.89
CA TYR A 140 6.31 3.05 0.19
C TYR A 140 7.17 3.17 -1.07
N PHE A 141 8.47 2.87 -0.97
CA PHE A 141 9.38 2.91 -2.10
C PHE A 141 8.93 1.97 -3.24
N ALA A 142 8.68 0.69 -2.92
CA ALA A 142 8.27 -0.28 -3.92
C ALA A 142 6.91 0.05 -4.56
N VAL A 143 5.95 0.47 -3.74
CA VAL A 143 4.59 0.83 -4.21
C VAL A 143 4.63 2.11 -5.04
N SER A 144 5.34 3.15 -4.59
CA SER A 144 5.50 4.39 -5.36
C SER A 144 6.17 4.17 -6.71
N TYR A 145 7.18 3.30 -6.75
CA TYR A 145 7.79 2.89 -8.02
C TYR A 145 6.78 2.16 -8.90
N GLY A 146 6.03 1.22 -8.33
CA GLY A 146 5.02 0.45 -9.04
C GLY A 146 3.88 1.32 -9.58
N LEU A 147 3.32 2.20 -8.77
CA LEU A 147 2.28 3.15 -9.18
C LEU A 147 2.72 4.00 -10.38
N LYS A 148 4.00 4.36 -10.42
CA LYS A 148 4.57 5.17 -11.52
C LYS A 148 4.89 4.36 -12.76
N ASN A 149 5.29 3.08 -12.66
CA ASN A 149 5.93 2.34 -13.76
C ASN A 149 5.14 1.10 -14.21
N TYR A 150 4.36 0.47 -13.33
CA TYR A 150 3.60 -0.73 -13.67
C TYR A 150 2.58 -0.42 -14.78
N VAL A 151 2.57 -1.23 -15.84
CA VAL A 151 1.60 -1.14 -16.94
C VAL A 151 0.71 -2.37 -16.87
N ALA A 152 -0.57 -2.15 -16.58
CA ALA A 152 -1.56 -3.22 -16.59
C ALA A 152 -2.04 -3.50 -18.03
N GLU A 153 -2.55 -4.70 -18.28
CA GLU A 153 -3.24 -5.02 -19.55
C GLU A 153 -4.47 -4.12 -19.75
N ASP A 154 -5.16 -3.77 -18.67
CA ASP A 154 -6.28 -2.82 -18.68
C ASP A 154 -5.74 -1.38 -18.54
N ALA A 155 -5.95 -0.57 -19.58
CA ALA A 155 -5.49 0.82 -19.63
C ALA A 155 -6.13 1.68 -18.53
N ASP A 156 -7.39 1.42 -18.15
CA ASP A 156 -8.07 2.16 -17.09
C ASP A 156 -7.42 1.88 -15.72
N LEU A 157 -6.95 0.63 -15.50
CA LEU A 157 -6.19 0.33 -14.28
C LEU A 157 -4.87 1.09 -14.28
N THR A 158 -4.15 1.09 -15.40
CA THR A 158 -2.90 1.86 -15.53
C THR A 158 -3.15 3.34 -15.22
N ALA A 159 -4.18 3.93 -15.81
CA ALA A 159 -4.56 5.33 -15.56
C ALA A 159 -4.94 5.58 -14.09
N ALA A 160 -5.69 4.67 -13.48
CA ALA A 160 -6.06 4.75 -12.07
C ALA A 160 -4.83 4.73 -11.16
N LEU A 161 -3.87 3.82 -11.40
CA LEU A 161 -2.62 3.75 -10.64
C LEU A 161 -1.81 5.05 -10.73
N ARG A 162 -1.75 5.69 -11.90
CA ARG A 162 -1.00 6.94 -12.11
C ARG A 162 -1.59 8.14 -11.37
N ARG A 163 -2.89 8.13 -11.08
CA ARG A 163 -3.57 9.23 -10.35
C ARG A 163 -3.42 9.14 -8.83
N ILE A 164 -3.02 7.99 -8.28
CA ILE A 164 -2.79 7.84 -6.84
C ILE A 164 -1.56 8.65 -6.43
N GLN A 165 -1.71 9.44 -5.37
CA GLN A 165 -0.65 10.24 -4.76
C GLN A 165 -0.13 9.54 -3.50
N PRO A 166 0.94 8.73 -3.57
CA PRO A 166 1.48 8.08 -2.40
C PRO A 166 2.27 9.08 -1.55
N VAL A 167 2.11 8.98 -0.24
CA VAL A 167 2.83 9.78 0.76
C VAL A 167 3.42 8.84 1.81
N GLN A 168 4.72 8.98 2.09
CA GLN A 168 5.34 8.26 3.20
C GLN A 168 5.06 8.98 4.50
N ALA A 169 4.12 8.46 5.29
CA ALA A 169 3.75 9.02 6.58
C ALA A 169 3.05 7.99 7.45
N LEU A 170 3.09 8.19 8.76
CA LEU A 170 2.13 7.60 9.68
C LEU A 170 0.78 8.31 9.51
N ALA A 171 -0.31 7.57 9.64
CA ALA A 171 -1.65 8.11 9.46
C ALA A 171 -1.96 9.24 10.47
N GLU A 172 -1.61 9.03 11.74
CA GLU A 172 -1.80 10.02 12.81
C GLU A 172 -1.03 11.32 12.56
N ASP A 173 0.23 11.24 12.12
CA ASP A 173 1.07 12.41 11.86
C ASP A 173 0.54 13.23 10.68
N TYR A 174 0.08 12.56 9.64
CA TYR A 174 -0.51 13.21 8.46
C TYR A 174 -1.85 13.85 8.80
N LEU A 175 -2.75 13.10 9.47
CA LEU A 175 -4.07 13.57 9.84
C LEU A 175 -4.04 14.74 10.83
N ALA A 176 -3.06 14.78 11.74
CA ALA A 176 -2.88 15.88 12.68
C ALA A 176 -2.64 17.23 11.96
N GLN A 177 -2.05 17.19 10.77
CA GLN A 177 -1.73 18.36 9.95
C GLN A 177 -2.85 18.72 8.96
N CYS A 178 -3.87 17.86 8.80
CA CYS A 178 -4.98 18.12 7.89
C CYS A 178 -5.86 19.26 8.39
N VAL A 179 -6.22 20.18 7.48
CA VAL A 179 -7.29 21.13 7.75
C VAL A 179 -8.65 20.40 7.75
N PRO A 180 -9.66 20.88 8.48
CA PRO A 180 -10.99 20.29 8.46
C PRO A 180 -11.54 20.15 7.04
N ASP A 181 -12.23 19.04 6.77
CA ASP A 181 -12.89 18.75 5.48
C ASP A 181 -11.95 18.77 4.25
N SER A 182 -10.65 18.43 4.46
CA SER A 182 -9.67 18.28 3.37
C SER A 182 -10.06 17.16 2.40
N PHE A 183 -10.74 16.13 2.91
CA PHE A 183 -11.21 14.98 2.17
C PHE A 183 -12.72 14.79 2.31
N ASP A 184 -13.30 14.02 1.41
CA ASP A 184 -14.71 13.62 1.49
C ASP A 184 -14.86 12.31 2.29
N VAL A 185 -13.81 11.48 2.30
CA VAL A 185 -13.73 10.24 3.07
C VAL A 185 -12.29 9.89 3.43
N VAL A 186 -12.11 9.36 4.64
CA VAL A 186 -10.87 8.68 5.09
C VAL A 186 -11.13 7.19 5.19
N TYR A 187 -10.24 6.38 4.65
CA TYR A 187 -10.30 4.93 4.63
C TYR A 187 -9.15 4.31 5.39
N PHE A 188 -9.45 3.27 6.17
CA PHE A 188 -8.47 2.45 6.87
C PHE A 188 -8.67 0.97 6.53
N ASP A 189 -7.60 0.28 6.16
CA ASP A 189 -7.47 -1.18 6.09
C ASP A 189 -6.34 -1.64 7.02
N PRO A 190 -6.52 -1.52 8.35
CA PRO A 190 -5.48 -1.92 9.29
C PRO A 190 -5.17 -3.40 9.12
N MET A 191 -3.89 -3.78 9.26
CA MET A 191 -3.49 -5.19 9.21
C MET A 191 -4.30 -5.97 10.24
N PHE A 192 -5.03 -7.01 9.79
CA PHE A 192 -5.88 -7.79 10.66
C PHE A 192 -5.09 -8.40 11.82
N ARG A 193 -5.58 -8.24 13.05
CA ARG A 193 -5.01 -8.82 14.27
C ARG A 193 -4.81 -10.35 14.17
N HIS A 194 -5.62 -11.01 13.34
CA HIS A 194 -5.54 -12.45 13.06
C HIS A 194 -5.36 -12.71 11.55
N PRO A 195 -4.12 -12.81 11.06
CA PRO A 195 -3.86 -13.05 9.65
C PRO A 195 -4.30 -14.45 9.22
N VAL A 196 -4.72 -14.57 7.96
CA VAL A 196 -4.95 -15.90 7.37
C VAL A 196 -3.60 -16.51 7.02
N ASN A 197 -3.29 -17.65 7.63
CA ASN A 197 -2.15 -18.46 7.24
C ASN A 197 -2.33 -18.97 5.81
N GLY A 198 -1.30 -18.80 4.96
CA GLY A 198 -1.26 -19.42 3.62
C GLY A 198 -1.40 -18.47 2.42
N ALA A 199 -1.47 -17.16 2.60
CA ALA A 199 -1.35 -16.22 1.48
C ALA A 199 0.14 -16.07 1.08
N LYS A 200 0.64 -17.01 0.28
CA LYS A 200 1.99 -16.93 -0.31
C LYS A 200 2.16 -15.55 -0.98
N GLY A 201 3.15 -14.79 -0.54
CA GLY A 201 3.42 -13.42 -1.00
C GLY A 201 3.09 -12.32 0.02
N MET A 202 2.10 -12.50 0.88
CA MET A 202 1.82 -11.57 2.00
C MET A 202 2.81 -11.77 3.16
N GLU A 203 3.37 -12.97 3.32
CA GLU A 203 4.37 -13.27 4.37
C GLU A 203 5.64 -12.43 4.21
N ALA A 204 6.10 -12.21 2.98
CA ALA A 204 7.26 -11.37 2.69
C ALA A 204 7.02 -9.88 2.99
N LEU A 205 5.76 -9.42 3.01
CA LEU A 205 5.40 -8.04 3.30
C LEU A 205 5.29 -7.74 4.78
N ARG A 206 4.98 -8.75 5.59
CA ARG A 206 4.70 -8.59 7.02
C ARG A 206 5.81 -7.89 7.81
N PRO A 207 7.09 -8.28 7.68
CA PRO A 207 8.18 -7.57 8.36
C PRO A 207 8.35 -6.12 7.88
N LEU A 208 7.83 -5.83 6.67
CA LEU A 208 7.90 -4.51 6.06
C LEU A 208 6.74 -3.60 6.49
N SER A 209 5.62 -4.17 6.97
CA SER A 209 4.40 -3.44 7.30
C SER A 209 4.46 -2.81 8.69
N TYR A 210 3.64 -1.77 8.87
CA TYR A 210 3.38 -1.15 10.17
C TYR A 210 2.11 -1.77 10.76
N GLU A 211 2.20 -2.35 11.96
CA GLU A 211 1.12 -3.17 12.58
C GLU A 211 0.55 -2.52 13.85
N GLU A 212 0.40 -1.20 13.90
CA GLU A 212 -0.28 -0.59 15.04
C GLU A 212 -1.81 -0.63 14.90
N ALA A 213 -2.49 -0.83 16.03
CA ALA A 213 -3.93 -0.77 16.09
C ALA A 213 -4.41 0.66 15.89
N LEU A 214 -5.50 0.84 15.14
CA LEU A 214 -6.15 2.13 14.95
C LEU A 214 -6.62 2.68 16.30
N SER A 215 -6.13 3.85 16.71
CA SER A 215 -6.46 4.48 17.98
C SER A 215 -7.73 5.34 17.88
N ALA A 216 -8.37 5.59 19.01
CA ALA A 216 -9.50 6.52 19.07
C ALA A 216 -9.09 7.95 18.70
N GLU A 217 -7.86 8.35 19.02
CA GLU A 217 -7.32 9.65 18.64
C GLU A 217 -7.15 9.78 17.13
N THR A 218 -6.60 8.76 16.46
CA THR A 218 -6.47 8.72 15.01
C THR A 218 -7.85 8.81 14.33
N LEU A 219 -8.87 8.13 14.88
CA LEU A 219 -10.24 8.23 14.38
C LEU A 219 -10.84 9.64 14.52
N GLN A 220 -10.57 10.32 15.63
CA GLN A 220 -11.02 11.71 15.80
C GLN A 220 -10.34 12.66 14.80
N LEU A 221 -9.03 12.49 14.58
CA LEU A 221 -8.32 13.24 13.56
C LEU A 221 -8.88 12.96 12.15
N ALA A 222 -9.21 11.71 11.85
CA ALA A 222 -9.82 11.35 10.57
C ALA A 222 -11.22 11.98 10.39
N LEU A 223 -12.06 12.00 11.45
CA LEU A 223 -13.36 12.68 11.43
C LEU A 223 -13.25 14.20 11.33
N LYS A 224 -12.16 14.79 11.81
CA LYS A 224 -11.87 16.22 11.55
C LYS A 224 -11.53 16.45 10.08
N ALA A 225 -10.72 15.56 9.48
CA ALA A 225 -10.26 15.69 8.11
C ALA A 225 -11.34 15.36 7.06
N ALA A 226 -12.36 14.54 7.42
CA ALA A 226 -13.45 14.17 6.53
C ALA A 226 -14.76 13.91 7.29
N PRO A 227 -15.94 14.15 6.68
CA PRO A 227 -17.24 13.87 7.29
C PRO A 227 -17.55 12.36 7.36
N ARG A 228 -16.77 11.52 6.71
CA ARG A 228 -16.95 10.07 6.64
C ARG A 228 -15.64 9.35 6.87
N VAL A 229 -15.63 8.36 7.77
CA VAL A 229 -14.52 7.44 7.99
C VAL A 229 -15.01 6.02 7.74
N VAL A 230 -14.24 5.24 6.99
CA VAL A 230 -14.55 3.84 6.66
C VAL A 230 -13.40 2.96 7.10
N ILE A 231 -13.73 1.87 7.81
CA ILE A 231 -12.76 0.90 8.33
C ILE A 231 -13.09 -0.47 7.75
N LYS A 232 -12.11 -1.13 7.16
CA LYS A 232 -12.23 -2.51 6.67
C LYS A 232 -11.84 -3.48 7.76
N GLU A 233 -12.68 -4.46 8.04
CA GLU A 233 -12.43 -5.47 9.05
C GLU A 233 -13.21 -6.76 8.71
N ARG A 234 -12.87 -7.86 9.37
CA ARG A 234 -13.59 -9.15 9.25
C ARG A 234 -14.65 -9.34 10.31
N SER A 235 -14.49 -8.66 11.44
CA SER A 235 -15.36 -8.78 12.61
C SER A 235 -16.19 -7.52 12.78
N GLU A 236 -17.52 -7.65 12.70
CA GLU A 236 -18.43 -6.57 13.07
C GLU A 236 -18.31 -6.18 14.55
N TYR A 237 -17.90 -7.12 15.41
CA TYR A 237 -17.61 -6.83 16.82
C TYR A 237 -16.49 -5.79 16.94
N ILE A 238 -15.37 -6.00 16.23
CA ILE A 238 -14.25 -5.04 16.23
C ILE A 238 -14.67 -3.69 15.63
N LEU A 239 -15.47 -3.71 14.56
CA LEU A 239 -15.99 -2.47 13.97
C LEU A 239 -16.86 -1.68 14.95
N ARG A 240 -17.63 -2.36 15.82
CA ARG A 240 -18.42 -1.71 16.88
C ARG A 240 -17.53 -1.12 17.97
N GLU A 241 -16.38 -1.73 18.29
CA GLU A 241 -15.37 -1.14 19.20
C GLU A 241 -14.82 0.18 18.65
N TYR A 242 -14.75 0.34 17.33
CA TYR A 242 -14.40 1.60 16.65
C TYR A 242 -15.59 2.58 16.52
N ALA A 243 -16.72 2.31 17.19
CA ALA A 243 -17.94 3.11 17.10
C ALA A 243 -18.55 3.19 15.68
N CYS A 244 -18.32 2.19 14.83
CA CYS A 244 -19.04 2.10 13.56
C CYS A 244 -20.51 1.76 13.78
N GLU A 245 -21.41 2.53 13.15
CA GLU A 245 -22.87 2.38 13.25
C GLU A 245 -23.47 1.69 12.04
N GLU A 246 -22.86 1.84 10.87
CA GLU A 246 -23.32 1.24 9.62
C GLU A 246 -22.28 0.22 9.13
N PHE A 247 -22.77 -0.87 8.50
CA PHE A 247 -21.91 -1.94 8.00
C PHE A 247 -22.30 -2.29 6.57
N ILE A 248 -21.30 -2.33 5.67
CA ILE A 248 -21.48 -2.74 4.28
C ILE A 248 -20.60 -3.96 4.00
N GLY A 249 -21.17 -4.94 3.29
CA GLY A 249 -20.47 -6.15 2.88
C GLY A 249 -21.44 -7.23 2.40
N GLY A 250 -20.99 -8.12 1.54
CA GLY A 250 -21.81 -9.24 1.04
C GLY A 250 -22.21 -10.21 2.16
N LYS A 251 -23.37 -10.85 2.01
CA LYS A 251 -23.90 -11.83 2.98
C LYS A 251 -22.88 -12.93 3.35
N TYR A 252 -22.08 -13.36 2.39
CA TYR A 252 -21.06 -14.42 2.55
C TYR A 252 -19.62 -13.88 2.55
N SER A 253 -19.45 -12.56 2.46
CA SER A 253 -18.13 -11.94 2.53
C SER A 253 -17.60 -11.97 3.96
N ARG A 254 -16.35 -12.38 4.11
CA ARG A 254 -15.62 -12.24 5.38
C ARG A 254 -15.15 -10.81 5.62
N ILE A 255 -15.22 -9.95 4.60
CA ILE A 255 -14.83 -8.55 4.68
C ILE A 255 -16.07 -7.71 4.90
N LYS A 256 -16.00 -6.83 5.88
CA LYS A 256 -17.00 -5.80 6.21
C LYS A 256 -16.33 -4.43 6.21
N TYR A 257 -17.10 -3.44 5.88
CA TYR A 257 -16.72 -2.03 5.96
C TYR A 257 -17.60 -1.35 6.98
N GLY A 258 -17.01 -0.95 8.10
CA GLY A 258 -17.71 -0.16 9.13
C GLY A 258 -17.60 1.33 8.80
N ILE A 259 -18.66 2.08 9.04
CA ILE A 259 -18.76 3.49 8.68
C ILE A 259 -19.02 4.31 9.93
N ILE A 260 -18.26 5.39 10.07
CA ILE A 260 -18.46 6.44 11.07
C ILE A 260 -18.75 7.73 10.32
N LYS A 261 -19.76 8.47 10.74
CA LYS A 261 -20.12 9.78 10.19
C LYS A 261 -20.06 10.85 11.27
N ARG A 262 -19.66 12.06 10.88
CA ARG A 262 -19.74 13.26 11.71
C ARG A 262 -21.07 13.95 11.45
#